data_299a1dd5811d0a981b57ef0ceae76b5c
#
_entry.id   299a1dd5811d0a981b57ef0ceae76b5c
#
_cell.length_a   1.000
_cell.length_b   1.000
_cell.length_c   1.000
_cell.angle_alpha   90.00
_cell.angle_beta   90.00
_cell.angle_gamma   90.00
#
_symmetry.space_group_name_H-M   'P 1'
#
loop_
_entity.id
_entity.type
_entity.pdbx_description
1 polymer ?
#
loop_
_entity_poly.entity_id
_entity_poly.type
_entity_poly.pdbx_seq_one_letter_code
_entity_poly.pdbx_strand_id
1 'polypeptide(L)' 'MTNQYYEFRVDGTLPARARDVFCDMVLEETRPGVVLRGSVMDDSHLHGILEQLRELGLTVVSAQPVDPLGGDRGR' A
#
# COMPACT_ATOMS: atom_id res chain seq x y z
N MET A 1 -1.41 -18.44 8.56
CA MET A 1 -1.33 -17.77 8.47
C MET A 1 -1.45 -16.53 8.94
N THR A 2 -0.70 -15.82 9.10
CA THR A 2 -0.77 -14.53 9.65
C THR A 2 -0.67 -13.48 8.59
N ASN A 3 -1.59 -12.58 8.58
CA ASN A 3 -1.52 -11.47 7.67
C ASN A 3 -0.45 -10.51 8.13
N GLN A 4 0.17 -9.87 7.17
CA GLN A 4 1.18 -8.87 7.45
C GLN A 4 0.59 -7.52 7.06
N TYR A 5 0.75 -6.53 7.93
CA TYR A 5 0.27 -5.18 7.62
C TYR A 5 1.39 -4.42 6.93
N TYR A 6 1.10 -3.91 5.74
CA TYR A 6 2.12 -3.26 4.91
C TYR A 6 1.79 -1.80 4.68
N GLU A 7 2.84 -1.03 4.48
CA GLU A 7 2.71 0.35 4.05
C GLU A 7 3.43 0.50 2.73
N PHE A 8 2.71 1.00 1.73
CA PHE A 8 3.27 1.22 0.39
C PHE A 8 3.35 2.70 0.14
N ARG A 9 4.52 3.18 -0.23
CA ARG A 9 4.69 4.58 -0.62
C ARG A 9 4.87 4.62 -2.12
N VAL A 10 4.05 5.42 -2.79
CA VAL A 10 4.08 5.48 -4.24
C VAL A 10 4.07 6.93 -4.68
N ASP A 11 4.72 7.18 -5.81
CA ASP A 11 4.71 8.48 -6.45
C ASP A 11 3.64 8.48 -7.53
N GLY A 12 3.02 9.62 -7.71
CA GLY A 12 2.02 9.78 -8.74
C GLY A 12 0.69 10.18 -8.13
N THR A 13 -0.28 10.34 -9.01
CA THR A 13 -1.63 10.70 -8.60
C THR A 13 -2.51 9.48 -8.67
N LEU A 14 -3.20 9.19 -7.58
CA LEU A 14 -4.06 8.03 -7.52
C LEU A 14 -5.35 8.33 -8.29
N PRO A 15 -5.66 7.56 -9.34
CA PRO A 15 -6.92 7.78 -10.05
C PRO A 15 -8.10 7.40 -9.18
N ALA A 16 -9.26 7.97 -9.51
CA ALA A 16 -10.45 7.74 -8.70
C ALA A 16 -10.80 6.26 -8.60
N ARG A 17 -10.59 5.51 -9.69
CA ARG A 17 -10.95 4.09 -9.69
C ARG A 17 -10.08 3.27 -8.75
N ALA A 18 -8.94 3.81 -8.34
CA ALA A 18 -8.07 3.07 -7.44
C ALA A 18 -8.72 2.86 -6.09
N ARG A 19 -9.63 3.74 -5.70
CA ARG A 19 -10.31 3.56 -4.43
C ARG A 19 -11.15 2.30 -4.43
N ASP A 20 -11.68 1.93 -5.60
CA ASP A 20 -12.43 0.69 -5.71
C ASP A 20 -11.51 -0.52 -5.70
N VAL A 21 -10.36 -0.40 -6.35
CA VAL A 21 -9.41 -1.50 -6.43
C VAL A 21 -8.85 -1.82 -5.04
N PHE A 22 -8.56 -0.78 -4.27
CA PHE A 22 -7.97 -0.96 -2.95
C PHE A 22 -8.95 -0.59 -1.86
N CYS A 23 -10.19 -1.07 -1.99
CA CYS A 23 -11.24 -0.63 -1.09
C CYS A 23 -11.05 -1.10 0.35
N ASP A 24 -10.24 -2.14 0.55
CA ASP A 24 -9.98 -2.62 1.90
C ASP A 24 -8.67 -2.10 2.46
N MET A 25 -8.09 -1.10 1.81
CA MET A 25 -6.85 -0.48 2.29
C MET A 25 -7.10 0.97 2.63
N VAL A 26 -6.27 1.49 3.51
CA VAL A 26 -6.32 2.89 3.86
C VAL A 26 -5.43 3.66 2.90
N LEU A 27 -5.99 4.66 2.25
CA LEU A 27 -5.28 5.47 1.29
C LEU A 27 -5.11 6.87 1.85
N GLU A 28 -3.89 7.36 1.83
CA GLU A 28 -3.63 8.69 2.33
C GLU A 28 -2.83 9.44 1.29
N GLU A 29 -3.38 10.53 0.80
CA GLU A 29 -2.67 11.33 -0.19
C GLU A 29 -1.69 12.25 0.52
N THR A 30 -0.46 12.21 0.07
CA THR A 30 0.60 13.04 0.61
C THR A 30 1.20 13.84 -0.52
N ARG A 31 2.20 14.61 -0.20
CA ARG A 31 2.89 15.35 -1.23
C ARG A 31 4.36 15.10 -1.09
N PRO A 32 4.92 14.55 -2.13
CA PRO A 32 4.28 14.03 -3.33
C PRO A 32 3.79 12.61 -3.11
N GLY A 33 2.76 12.21 -3.79
CA GLY A 33 2.41 10.81 -3.84
C GLY A 33 1.34 10.37 -2.87
N VAL A 34 1.29 9.08 -2.64
CA VAL A 34 0.22 8.47 -1.87
C VAL A 34 0.82 7.39 -0.98
N VAL A 35 0.24 7.21 0.18
CA VAL A 35 0.60 6.11 1.08
C VAL A 35 -0.61 5.19 1.19
N LEU A 36 -0.39 3.90 0.96
CA LEU A 36 -1.44 2.90 1.11
C LEU A 36 -1.07 1.96 2.25
N ARG A 37 -2.03 1.67 3.12
CA ARG A 37 -1.79 0.75 4.23
C ARG A 37 -2.88 -0.29 4.24
N GLY A 38 -2.50 -1.53 4.48
CA GLY A 38 -3.47 -2.59 4.56
C GLY A 38 -2.83 -3.93 4.82
N SER A 39 -3.67 -4.93 5.02
CA SER A 39 -3.21 -6.28 5.28
C SER A 39 -2.83 -6.98 4.00
N VAL A 40 -1.72 -7.69 4.05
CA VAL A 40 -1.26 -8.50 2.94
C VAL A 40 -1.23 -9.95 3.41
N MET A 41 -1.90 -10.83 2.67
CA MET A 41 -2.09 -12.19 3.13
C MET A 41 -0.88 -13.06 2.85
N ASP A 42 -0.26 -12.88 1.69
CA ASP A 42 0.90 -13.69 1.34
C ASP A 42 1.64 -12.98 0.20
N ASP A 43 2.68 -13.65 -0.29
CA ASP A 43 3.51 -13.06 -1.34
C ASP A 43 2.73 -12.83 -2.62
N SER A 44 1.83 -13.72 -2.95
CA SER A 44 1.02 -13.55 -4.15
C SER A 44 0.17 -12.30 -4.04
N HIS A 45 -0.43 -12.08 -2.87
CA HIS A 45 -1.24 -10.91 -2.65
C HIS A 45 -0.38 -9.65 -2.75
N LEU A 46 0.82 -9.71 -2.18
CA LEU A 46 1.73 -8.57 -2.25
C LEU A 46 2.09 -8.24 -3.70
N HIS A 47 2.41 -9.26 -4.49
CA HIS A 47 2.75 -9.03 -5.89
C HIS A 47 1.56 -8.48 -6.65
N GLY A 48 0.36 -8.94 -6.33
CA GLY A 48 -0.84 -8.43 -6.97
C GLY A 48 -1.05 -6.96 -6.71
N ILE A 49 -0.80 -6.53 -5.48
CA ILE A 49 -0.92 -5.12 -5.14
C ILE A 49 0.10 -4.30 -5.92
N LEU A 50 1.33 -4.77 -5.98
CA LEU A 50 2.38 -4.03 -6.69
C LEU A 50 2.07 -3.93 -8.18
N GLU A 51 1.54 -5.01 -8.76
CA GLU A 51 1.17 -4.99 -10.17
C GLU A 51 0.04 -4.00 -10.42
N GLN A 52 -0.95 -3.97 -9.53
CA GLN A 52 -2.05 -3.04 -9.68
C GLN A 52 -1.56 -1.60 -9.62
N LEU A 53 -0.65 -1.31 -8.71
CA LEU A 53 -0.12 0.04 -8.61
C LEU A 53 0.59 0.44 -9.88
N ARG A 54 1.36 -0.49 -10.45
CA ARG A 54 2.06 -0.20 -11.71
C ARG A 54 1.09 0.01 -12.85
N GLU A 55 0.03 -0.78 -12.91
CA GLU A 55 -0.95 -0.63 -13.96
C GLU A 55 -1.70 0.69 -13.88
N LEU A 56 -1.79 1.23 -12.68
CA LEU A 56 -2.43 2.54 -12.50
C LEU A 56 -1.48 3.69 -12.79
N GLY A 57 -0.26 3.38 -13.17
CA GLY A 57 0.69 4.41 -13.53
C GLY A 57 1.48 4.97 -12.37
N LEU A 58 1.46 4.27 -11.25
CA LEU A 58 2.15 4.74 -10.06
C LEU A 58 3.51 4.07 -9.93
N THR A 59 4.44 4.78 -9.35
CA THR A 59 5.77 4.25 -9.11
C THR A 59 5.91 3.92 -7.63
N VAL A 60 6.20 2.67 -7.34
CA VAL A 60 6.34 2.25 -5.95
C VAL A 60 7.72 2.69 -5.44
N VAL A 61 7.70 3.52 -4.42
CA VAL A 61 8.93 3.99 -3.80
C VAL A 61 9.40 3.01 -2.74
N SER A 62 8.46 2.51 -1.94
CA SER A 62 8.81 1.53 -0.92
C SER A 62 7.58 0.71 -0.55
N ALA A 63 7.83 -0.48 -0.06
CA ALA A 63 6.79 -1.36 0.43
C ALA A 63 7.38 -2.12 1.59
N GLN A 64 6.80 -1.97 2.77
CA GLN A 64 7.42 -2.59 3.95
C GLN A 64 6.35 -2.92 4.97
N PRO A 65 6.60 -3.96 5.76
CA PRO A 65 5.67 -4.28 6.83
C PRO A 65 5.74 -3.23 7.94
N VAL A 66 4.60 -2.94 8.52
CA VAL A 66 4.52 -1.98 9.62
C VAL A 66 3.62 -2.55 10.69
N ASP A 67 3.74 -1.98 11.87
CA ASP A 67 2.91 -2.39 12.99
C ASP A 67 1.60 -1.61 12.93
N PRO A 68 0.47 -2.31 12.76
CA PRO A 68 -0.80 -1.59 12.66
C PRO A 68 -1.17 -0.85 13.93
N LEU A 69 -0.60 -1.24 15.05
CA LEU A 69 -0.96 -0.61 16.29
C LEU A 69 -0.12 0.59 16.64
N GLY A 70 0.92 0.84 15.97
CA GLY A 70 1.65 1.92 16.38
C GLY A 70 2.82 2.19 15.62
N GLY A 71 2.96 1.47 14.76
CA GLY A 71 3.94 1.74 14.00
C GLY A 71 5.22 1.63 14.60
N ASP A 72 5.76 2.02 15.04
CA ASP A 72 6.94 1.91 15.28
C ASP A 72 7.42 1.64 16.44
N ARG A 73 7.71 1.12 16.73
CA ARG A 73 8.11 0.84 17.62
C ARG A 73 9.28 0.78 17.69
N GLY A 74 9.84 1.03 17.54
CA GLY A 74 10.92 0.98 17.55
C GLY A 74 11.72 0.64 17.95
N ARG A 75 11.75 0.52 18.05
CA ARG A 75 12.24 0.36 18.37
C ARG A 75 12.64 0.41 18.38
#